data_864ca58efbd03092b700c15b7bc4412f
#
_entry.id   864ca58efbd03092b700c15b7bc4412f
#
_cell.length_a   1.000
_cell.length_b   1.000
_cell.length_c   1.000
_cell.angle_alpha   90.00
_cell.angle_beta   90.00
_cell.angle_gamma   90.00
#
_symmetry.space_group_name_H-M   'P 1'
#
loop_
_entity.id
_entity.type
_entity.pdbx_description
1 polymer ?
#
loop_
_entity_poly.entity_id
_entity_poly.type
_entity_poly.pdbx_seq_one_letter_code
_entity_poly.pdbx_strand_id
1 'polypeptide(L)'
;MSEAQLTKKALAEALMALCREKPYEKISVQELTKHAQLNRQTFYYHFPDKQALLQWTYENQALHFLADEVTTIDNWEEQALKMLKAITAEEAFYTSSVKADQQVLATTFSEMIQGLFIRLFEQMDIEKQLLAEDKEFYARFFSYGCSGVLLNWIVKGYQEPPLIIATQLFRLAKDIEFFAYRLYTEQEE
;
A
#
# COMPACT_ATOMS: atom_id res chain seq x y z
N MET A 1 -10.88 12.86 -15.96
CA MET A 1 -10.37 13.19 -14.60
C MET A 1 -11.08 14.47 -14.18
N SER A 2 -11.66 14.53 -12.97
CA SER A 2 -12.34 15.75 -12.49
C SER A 2 -11.33 16.84 -12.09
N GLU A 3 -11.75 18.11 -12.06
CA GLU A 3 -10.92 19.23 -11.58
C GLU A 3 -10.39 18.97 -10.15
N ALA A 4 -11.24 18.41 -9.28
CA ALA A 4 -10.86 18.02 -7.92
C ALA A 4 -9.72 16.97 -7.90
N GLN A 5 -9.75 16.00 -8.81
CA GLN A 5 -8.68 15.00 -8.92
C GLN A 5 -7.36 15.60 -9.43
N LEU A 6 -7.44 16.55 -10.39
CA LEU A 6 -6.26 17.25 -10.88
C LEU A 6 -5.61 18.08 -9.77
N THR A 7 -6.41 18.76 -8.95
CA THR A 7 -5.93 19.55 -7.80
C THR A 7 -5.25 18.65 -6.75
N LYS A 8 -5.87 17.53 -6.38
CA LYS A 8 -5.28 16.57 -5.45
C LYS A 8 -3.96 16.02 -5.96
N LYS A 9 -3.89 15.68 -7.26
CA LYS A 9 -2.67 15.19 -7.91
C LYS A 9 -1.56 16.24 -7.89
N ALA A 10 -1.86 17.51 -8.21
CA ALA A 10 -0.88 18.58 -8.15
C ALA A 10 -0.30 18.79 -6.74
N LEU A 11 -1.13 18.67 -5.70
CA LEU A 11 -0.66 18.73 -4.30
C LEU A 11 0.22 17.53 -3.93
N ALA A 12 -0.11 16.31 -4.39
CA ALA A 12 0.69 15.12 -4.17
C ALA A 12 2.04 15.20 -4.90
N GLU A 13 2.07 15.68 -6.14
CA GLU A 13 3.31 15.92 -6.90
C GLU A 13 4.20 16.97 -6.21
N ALA A 14 3.59 18.05 -5.68
CA ALA A 14 4.32 19.04 -4.88
C ALA A 14 4.91 18.43 -3.60
N LEU A 15 4.16 17.54 -2.91
CA LEU A 15 4.65 16.85 -1.72
C LEU A 15 5.86 15.97 -2.04
N MET A 16 5.77 15.14 -3.07
CA MET A 16 6.87 14.26 -3.50
C MET A 16 8.10 15.08 -3.93
N ALA A 17 7.91 16.16 -4.69
CA ALA A 17 9.01 17.04 -5.11
C ALA A 17 9.71 17.67 -3.91
N LEU A 18 8.97 18.20 -2.94
CA LEU A 18 9.55 18.82 -1.75
C LEU A 18 10.26 17.80 -0.84
N CYS A 19 9.80 16.53 -0.80
CA CYS A 19 10.50 15.47 -0.08
C CYS A 19 11.89 15.13 -0.65
N ARG A 20 12.16 15.46 -1.90
CA ARG A 20 13.51 15.35 -2.49
C ARG A 20 14.46 16.45 -2.00
N GLU A 21 13.92 17.58 -1.53
CA GLU A 21 14.71 18.76 -1.10
C GLU A 21 14.90 18.81 0.40
N LYS A 22 13.93 18.33 1.18
CA LYS A 22 13.93 18.39 2.65
C LYS A 22 13.04 17.34 3.32
N PRO A 23 13.27 17.07 4.62
CA PRO A 23 12.44 16.12 5.38
C PRO A 23 10.96 16.48 5.38
N TYR A 24 10.09 15.48 5.27
CA TYR A 24 8.63 15.63 5.28
C TYR A 24 8.11 16.47 6.44
N GLU A 25 8.68 16.31 7.64
CA GLU A 25 8.27 17.05 8.84
C GLU A 25 8.40 18.58 8.66
N LYS A 26 9.41 19.01 7.92
CA LYS A 26 9.70 20.43 7.67
C LYS A 26 8.90 21.03 6.51
N ILE A 27 8.10 20.25 5.82
CA ILE A 27 7.25 20.72 4.72
C ILE A 27 5.96 21.29 5.32
N SER A 28 5.67 22.56 5.04
CA SER A 28 4.44 23.25 5.45
C SER A 28 3.37 23.23 4.35
N VAL A 29 2.10 23.37 4.73
CA VAL A 29 0.99 23.55 3.77
C VAL A 29 1.21 24.77 2.86
N GLN A 30 1.82 25.85 3.38
CA GLN A 30 2.12 27.03 2.61
C GLN A 30 3.11 26.73 1.47
N GLU A 31 4.14 25.93 1.71
CA GLU A 31 5.12 25.54 0.70
C GLU A 31 4.50 24.59 -0.33
N LEU A 32 3.67 23.62 0.11
CA LEU A 32 2.92 22.74 -0.77
C LEU A 32 2.06 23.53 -1.75
N THR A 33 1.26 24.45 -1.24
CA THR A 33 0.36 25.26 -2.07
C THR A 33 1.12 26.20 -2.99
N LYS A 34 2.23 26.79 -2.52
CA LYS A 34 3.11 27.62 -3.35
C LYS A 34 3.71 26.80 -4.50
N HIS A 35 4.21 25.59 -4.20
CA HIS A 35 4.82 24.71 -5.20
C HIS A 35 3.77 24.24 -6.24
N ALA A 36 2.56 23.90 -5.80
CA ALA A 36 1.44 23.51 -6.65
C ALA A 36 0.75 24.69 -7.37
N GLN A 37 1.19 25.93 -7.15
CA GLN A 37 0.56 27.16 -7.66
C GLN A 37 -0.91 27.30 -7.26
N LEU A 38 -1.23 26.88 -6.05
CA LEU A 38 -2.57 26.90 -5.45
C LEU A 38 -2.58 27.84 -4.24
N ASN A 39 -3.77 28.20 -3.78
CA ASN A 39 -3.90 28.91 -2.51
C ASN A 39 -4.15 27.94 -1.33
N ARG A 40 -3.92 28.43 -0.11
CA ARG A 40 -4.08 27.65 1.11
C ARG A 40 -5.53 27.18 1.35
N GLN A 41 -6.51 27.97 0.88
CA GLN A 41 -7.93 27.64 1.01
C GLN A 41 -8.28 26.44 0.14
N THR A 42 -7.72 26.36 -1.08
CA THR A 42 -7.86 25.20 -1.98
C THR A 42 -7.30 23.93 -1.34
N PHE A 43 -6.16 24.01 -0.63
CA PHE A 43 -5.65 22.86 0.11
C PHE A 43 -6.68 22.32 1.10
N TYR A 44 -7.19 23.18 2.00
CA TYR A 44 -8.14 22.78 3.04
C TYR A 44 -9.52 22.39 2.54
N TYR A 45 -9.86 22.77 1.31
CA TYR A 45 -11.05 22.26 0.65
C TYR A 45 -10.93 20.76 0.30
N HIS A 46 -9.71 20.30 -0.03
CA HIS A 46 -9.46 18.92 -0.44
C HIS A 46 -8.92 18.01 0.68
N PHE A 47 -8.16 18.56 1.61
CA PHE A 47 -7.49 17.81 2.68
C PHE A 47 -7.59 18.57 4.00
N PRO A 48 -8.05 17.93 5.08
CA PRO A 48 -8.11 18.56 6.41
C PRO A 48 -6.72 18.95 6.92
N ASP A 49 -5.71 18.16 6.59
CA ASP A 49 -4.33 18.35 7.02
C ASP A 49 -3.31 17.70 6.05
N LYS A 50 -2.04 17.85 6.38
CA LYS A 50 -0.92 17.28 5.60
C LYS A 50 -0.89 15.75 5.66
N GLN A 51 -1.37 15.14 6.73
CA GLN A 51 -1.40 13.69 6.90
C GLN A 51 -2.43 13.05 5.96
N ALA A 52 -3.60 13.67 5.80
CA ALA A 52 -4.60 13.23 4.82
C ALA A 52 -4.09 13.32 3.37
N LEU A 53 -3.31 14.36 3.03
CA LEU A 53 -2.61 14.43 1.74
C LEU A 53 -1.58 13.31 1.61
N LEU A 54 -0.82 13.01 2.66
CA LEU A 54 0.18 11.93 2.66
C LEU A 54 -0.48 10.58 2.40
N GLN A 55 -1.54 10.26 3.13
CA GLN A 55 -2.32 9.04 2.95
C GLN A 55 -2.84 8.93 1.50
N TRP A 56 -3.48 9.99 1.00
CA TRP A 56 -3.99 10.03 -0.37
C TRP A 56 -2.87 9.83 -1.41
N THR A 57 -1.68 10.38 -1.13
CA THR A 57 -0.52 10.21 -2.01
C THR A 57 -0.07 8.76 -2.05
N TYR A 58 0.03 8.07 -0.91
CA TYR A 58 0.34 6.64 -0.87
C TYR A 58 -0.66 5.81 -1.68
N GLU A 59 -1.96 6.04 -1.44
CA GLU A 59 -3.05 5.33 -2.13
C GLU A 59 -2.98 5.49 -3.66
N ASN A 60 -2.71 6.70 -4.15
CA ASN A 60 -2.81 7.03 -5.57
C ASN A 60 -1.48 6.94 -6.34
N GLN A 61 -0.33 6.92 -5.65
CA GLN A 61 0.97 6.85 -6.28
C GLN A 61 1.43 5.39 -6.48
N ALA A 62 1.32 4.54 -5.46
CA ALA A 62 1.79 3.16 -5.54
C ALA A 62 0.74 2.12 -5.12
N LEU A 63 -0.02 2.37 -4.04
CA LEU A 63 -0.89 1.34 -3.49
C LEU A 63 -2.08 1.00 -4.40
N HIS A 64 -2.49 1.90 -5.30
CA HIS A 64 -3.57 1.65 -6.24
C HIS A 64 -3.37 0.41 -7.12
N PHE A 65 -2.13 -0.05 -7.33
CA PHE A 65 -1.86 -1.28 -8.06
C PHE A 65 -2.46 -2.51 -7.37
N LEU A 66 -2.59 -2.48 -6.04
CA LEU A 66 -3.20 -3.57 -5.26
C LEU A 66 -4.67 -3.35 -4.93
N ALA A 67 -5.17 -2.12 -5.11
CA ALA A 67 -6.56 -1.76 -4.85
C ALA A 67 -7.50 -2.09 -6.02
N ASP A 68 -6.95 -2.45 -7.19
CA ASP A 68 -7.73 -2.74 -8.38
C ASP A 68 -8.62 -3.98 -8.14
N GLU A 69 -9.93 -3.86 -8.45
CA GLU A 69 -10.90 -4.97 -8.39
C GLU A 69 -10.53 -6.13 -9.33
N VAL A 70 -9.61 -5.89 -10.27
CA VAL A 70 -9.09 -6.89 -11.21
C VAL A 70 -7.95 -7.74 -10.61
N THR A 71 -7.45 -7.40 -9.41
CA THR A 71 -6.39 -8.17 -8.76
C THR A 71 -6.92 -9.53 -8.31
N THR A 72 -6.36 -10.59 -8.90
CA THR A 72 -6.67 -11.99 -8.63
C THR A 72 -5.45 -12.71 -8.07
N ILE A 73 -5.63 -13.97 -7.64
CA ILE A 73 -4.54 -14.82 -7.19
C ILE A 73 -3.48 -15.05 -8.28
N ASP A 74 -3.87 -14.99 -9.55
CA ASP A 74 -2.95 -15.25 -10.67
C ASP A 74 -2.13 -14.05 -11.10
N ASN A 75 -2.56 -12.81 -10.78
CA ASN A 75 -1.89 -11.59 -11.23
C ASN A 75 -1.36 -10.70 -10.10
N TRP A 76 -1.63 -11.02 -8.82
CA TRP A 76 -1.26 -10.15 -7.71
C TRP A 76 0.26 -9.95 -7.55
N GLU A 77 1.09 -10.95 -7.95
CA GLU A 77 2.55 -10.80 -7.97
C GLU A 77 2.98 -9.68 -8.91
N GLU A 78 2.39 -9.62 -10.11
CA GLU A 78 2.67 -8.55 -11.08
C GLU A 78 2.25 -7.18 -10.52
N GLN A 79 1.09 -7.11 -9.88
CA GLN A 79 0.60 -5.87 -9.27
C GLN A 79 1.46 -5.45 -8.08
N ALA A 80 1.86 -6.38 -7.22
CA ALA A 80 2.80 -6.13 -6.13
C ALA A 80 4.16 -5.62 -6.65
N LEU A 81 4.68 -6.22 -7.73
CA LEU A 81 5.91 -5.75 -8.36
C LEU A 81 5.77 -4.34 -8.92
N LYS A 82 4.64 -3.99 -9.54
CA LYS A 82 4.37 -2.63 -10.03
C LYS A 82 4.35 -1.64 -8.86
N MET A 83 3.66 -1.98 -7.76
CA MET A 83 3.64 -1.17 -6.55
C MET A 83 5.04 -0.94 -5.99
N LEU A 84 5.84 -2.00 -5.82
CA LEU A 84 7.20 -1.89 -5.27
C LEU A 84 8.12 -1.06 -6.18
N LYS A 85 7.98 -1.18 -7.50
CA LYS A 85 8.70 -0.34 -8.48
C LYS A 85 8.27 1.13 -8.39
N ALA A 86 6.98 1.39 -8.21
CA ALA A 86 6.49 2.76 -8.03
C ALA A 86 7.02 3.39 -6.73
N ILE A 87 7.12 2.61 -5.65
CA ILE A 87 7.74 3.04 -4.39
C ILE A 87 9.22 3.38 -4.59
N THR A 88 9.99 2.52 -5.27
CA THR A 88 11.41 2.80 -5.55
C THR A 88 11.62 3.98 -6.51
N ALA A 89 10.69 4.26 -7.41
CA ALA A 89 10.77 5.46 -8.25
C ALA A 89 10.70 6.77 -7.45
N GLU A 90 10.12 6.73 -6.25
CA GLU A 90 9.95 7.88 -5.34
C GLU A 90 10.62 7.65 -3.97
N GLU A 91 11.81 7.04 -3.93
CA GLU A 91 12.56 6.68 -2.71
C GLU A 91 12.67 7.82 -1.69
N ALA A 92 12.97 9.04 -2.15
CA ALA A 92 13.13 10.20 -1.27
C ALA A 92 11.82 10.51 -0.52
N PHE A 93 10.67 10.41 -1.18
CA PHE A 93 9.37 10.62 -0.60
C PHE A 93 9.05 9.55 0.45
N TYR A 94 9.15 8.26 0.08
CA TYR A 94 8.82 7.17 1.00
C TYR A 94 9.77 7.11 2.19
N THR A 95 11.08 7.26 1.96
CA THR A 95 12.07 7.29 3.04
C THR A 95 11.83 8.44 4.00
N SER A 96 11.55 9.64 3.48
CA SER A 96 11.33 10.84 4.31
C SER A 96 10.03 10.75 5.11
N SER A 97 8.94 10.34 4.48
CA SER A 97 7.63 10.25 5.12
C SER A 97 7.53 9.11 6.14
N VAL A 98 8.12 7.95 5.84
CA VAL A 98 8.15 6.80 6.78
C VAL A 98 9.05 7.11 7.99
N LYS A 99 10.17 7.82 7.81
CA LYS A 99 10.98 8.27 8.96
C LYS A 99 10.24 9.25 9.87
N ALA A 100 9.38 10.09 9.31
CA ALA A 100 8.60 11.07 10.07
C ALA A 100 7.43 10.40 10.81
N ASP A 101 6.67 9.56 10.12
CA ASP A 101 5.54 8.82 10.68
C ASP A 101 5.26 7.55 9.84
N GLN A 102 5.80 6.43 10.29
CA GLN A 102 5.58 5.15 9.63
C GLN A 102 4.14 4.63 9.78
N GLN A 103 3.38 5.12 10.78
CA GLN A 103 2.04 4.63 11.07
C GLN A 103 1.06 4.92 9.93
N VAL A 104 1.21 6.06 9.25
CA VAL A 104 0.33 6.41 8.12
C VAL A 104 0.43 5.37 7.00
N LEU A 105 1.66 5.04 6.57
CA LEU A 105 1.85 4.01 5.54
C LEU A 105 1.42 2.63 6.06
N ALA A 106 1.80 2.28 7.30
CA ALA A 106 1.45 1.01 7.91
C ALA A 106 -0.05 0.75 7.91
N THR A 107 -0.83 1.72 8.39
CA THR A 107 -2.29 1.61 8.47
C THR A 107 -2.91 1.58 7.08
N THR A 108 -2.58 2.53 6.21
CA THR A 108 -3.14 2.61 4.85
C THR A 108 -2.87 1.33 4.06
N PHE A 109 -1.63 0.82 4.13
CA PHE A 109 -1.25 -0.40 3.41
C PHE A 109 -1.89 -1.65 4.02
N SER A 110 -1.90 -1.80 5.35
CA SER A 110 -2.49 -2.98 5.98
C SER A 110 -4.00 -3.08 5.76
N GLU A 111 -4.74 -1.97 5.80
CA GLU A 111 -6.18 -1.95 5.50
C GLU A 111 -6.46 -2.37 4.05
N MET A 112 -5.67 -1.87 3.10
CA MET A 112 -5.78 -2.25 1.69
C MET A 112 -5.46 -3.73 1.46
N ILE A 113 -4.37 -4.24 2.04
CA ILE A 113 -3.97 -5.64 1.95
C ILE A 113 -4.98 -6.56 2.62
N GLN A 114 -5.54 -6.17 3.76
CA GLN A 114 -6.59 -6.95 4.40
C GLN A 114 -7.81 -7.12 3.48
N GLY A 115 -8.27 -6.03 2.85
CA GLY A 115 -9.37 -6.10 1.87
C GLY A 115 -9.02 -6.98 0.66
N LEU A 116 -7.79 -6.92 0.16
CA LEU A 116 -7.31 -7.78 -0.91
C LEU A 116 -7.36 -9.26 -0.49
N PHE A 117 -6.81 -9.63 0.67
CA PHE A 117 -6.81 -11.02 1.14
C PHE A 117 -8.22 -11.55 1.40
N ILE A 118 -9.14 -10.75 1.94
CA ILE A 118 -10.55 -11.17 2.10
C ILE A 118 -11.12 -11.58 0.74
N ARG A 119 -10.95 -10.75 -0.30
CA ARG A 119 -11.44 -11.08 -1.66
C ARG A 119 -10.76 -12.32 -2.24
N LEU A 120 -9.46 -12.48 -2.04
CA LEU A 120 -8.73 -13.67 -2.51
C LEU A 120 -9.22 -14.93 -1.80
N PHE A 121 -9.45 -14.89 -0.49
CA PHE A 121 -10.03 -16.03 0.26
C PHE A 121 -11.45 -16.34 -0.21
N GLU A 122 -12.27 -15.33 -0.51
CA GLU A 122 -13.62 -15.55 -1.07
C GLU A 122 -13.59 -16.22 -2.44
N GLN A 123 -12.60 -15.89 -3.27
CA GLN A 123 -12.41 -16.51 -4.60
C GLN A 123 -11.89 -17.95 -4.51
N MET A 124 -11.04 -18.26 -3.53
CA MET A 124 -10.46 -19.59 -3.34
C MET A 124 -11.40 -20.55 -2.62
N ASP A 125 -12.19 -20.07 -1.66
CA ASP A 125 -13.09 -20.86 -0.83
C ASP A 125 -14.44 -21.11 -1.53
N ILE A 126 -14.38 -21.84 -2.67
CA ILE A 126 -15.55 -22.14 -3.51
C ILE A 126 -16.60 -22.95 -2.71
N GLU A 127 -16.16 -23.86 -1.86
CA GLU A 127 -17.03 -24.74 -1.06
C GLU A 127 -17.47 -24.09 0.26
N LYS A 128 -17.04 -22.86 0.54
CA LYS A 128 -17.38 -22.11 1.76
C LYS A 128 -17.04 -22.84 3.07
N GLN A 129 -15.90 -23.50 3.08
CA GLN A 129 -15.39 -24.26 4.22
C GLN A 129 -14.78 -23.37 5.31
N LEU A 130 -14.23 -22.19 4.94
CA LEU A 130 -13.65 -21.25 5.89
C LEU A 130 -14.76 -20.44 6.59
N LEU A 131 -14.70 -20.39 7.92
CA LEU A 131 -15.56 -19.50 8.70
C LEU A 131 -15.24 -18.04 8.40
N ALA A 132 -16.24 -17.16 8.46
CA ALA A 132 -16.04 -15.73 8.19
C ALA A 132 -15.02 -15.10 9.16
N GLU A 133 -15.05 -15.49 10.43
CA GLU A 133 -14.12 -15.04 11.47
C GLU A 133 -12.68 -15.47 11.20
N ASP A 134 -12.46 -16.67 10.65
CA ASP A 134 -11.14 -17.16 10.27
C ASP A 134 -10.61 -16.39 9.05
N LYS A 135 -11.43 -16.14 8.04
CA LYS A 135 -11.06 -15.31 6.87
C LYS A 135 -10.61 -13.91 7.31
N GLU A 136 -11.36 -13.25 8.18
CA GLU A 136 -11.00 -11.94 8.71
C GLU A 136 -9.70 -11.98 9.52
N PHE A 137 -9.51 -13.00 10.35
CA PHE A 137 -8.29 -13.16 11.14
C PHE A 137 -7.07 -13.40 10.25
N TYR A 138 -7.16 -14.29 9.27
CA TYR A 138 -6.07 -14.57 8.33
C TYR A 138 -5.72 -13.36 7.49
N ALA A 139 -6.72 -12.67 6.92
CA ALA A 139 -6.51 -11.46 6.16
C ALA A 139 -5.78 -10.38 6.97
N ARG A 140 -6.19 -10.19 8.23
CA ARG A 140 -5.54 -9.27 9.17
C ARG A 140 -4.10 -9.69 9.49
N PHE A 141 -3.86 -10.96 9.77
CA PHE A 141 -2.52 -11.48 10.06
C PHE A 141 -1.56 -11.26 8.88
N PHE A 142 -1.99 -11.63 7.67
CA PHE A 142 -1.18 -11.41 6.46
C PHE A 142 -0.96 -9.93 6.15
N SER A 143 -1.96 -9.08 6.37
CA SER A 143 -1.83 -7.65 6.14
C SER A 143 -0.73 -7.03 7.03
N TYR A 144 -0.65 -7.43 8.30
CA TYR A 144 0.40 -6.96 9.20
C TYR A 144 1.78 -7.52 8.81
N GLY A 145 1.87 -8.78 8.39
CA GLY A 145 3.10 -9.37 7.88
C GLY A 145 3.63 -8.63 6.66
N CYS A 146 2.78 -8.40 5.67
CA CYS A 146 3.12 -7.63 4.47
C CYS A 146 3.53 -6.20 4.80
N SER A 147 2.79 -5.53 5.71
CA SER A 147 3.11 -4.17 6.15
C SER A 147 4.47 -4.10 6.85
N GLY A 148 4.77 -5.07 7.73
CA GLY A 148 6.07 -5.17 8.40
C GLY A 148 7.22 -5.36 7.41
N VAL A 149 7.05 -6.22 6.40
CA VAL A 149 8.04 -6.43 5.34
C VAL A 149 8.27 -5.15 4.54
N LEU A 150 7.19 -4.48 4.10
CA LEU A 150 7.29 -3.24 3.32
C LEU A 150 8.01 -2.13 4.09
N LEU A 151 7.60 -1.88 5.34
CA LEU A 151 8.22 -0.83 6.17
C LEU A 151 9.69 -1.12 6.45
N ASN A 152 10.02 -2.37 6.81
CA ASN A 152 11.40 -2.78 7.04
C ASN A 152 12.27 -2.61 5.78
N TRP A 153 11.74 -2.92 4.61
CA TRP A 153 12.42 -2.74 3.33
C TRP A 153 12.73 -1.27 3.03
N ILE A 154 11.75 -0.37 3.24
CA ILE A 154 11.93 1.08 3.08
C ILE A 154 12.98 1.61 4.08
N VAL A 155 12.82 1.26 5.37
CA VAL A 155 13.72 1.74 6.45
C VAL A 155 15.15 1.27 6.26
N LYS A 156 15.35 0.07 5.71
CA LYS A 156 16.68 -0.48 5.37
C LYS A 156 17.27 0.06 4.05
N GLY A 157 16.59 0.97 3.37
CA GLY A 157 17.08 1.60 2.16
C GLY A 157 17.05 0.70 0.94
N TYR A 158 15.97 -0.07 0.76
CA TYR A 158 15.65 -0.85 -0.45
C TYR A 158 16.77 -1.84 -0.84
N GLN A 159 17.39 -2.52 0.13
CA GLN A 159 18.55 -3.39 -0.10
C GLN A 159 18.24 -4.56 -1.05
N GLU A 160 17.02 -5.08 -1.03
CA GLU A 160 16.58 -6.13 -1.93
C GLU A 160 15.88 -5.54 -3.15
N PRO A 161 16.14 -6.06 -4.36
CA PRO A 161 15.38 -5.66 -5.55
C PRO A 161 13.88 -5.89 -5.39
N PRO A 162 13.01 -5.00 -5.92
CA PRO A 162 11.54 -5.16 -5.87
C PRO A 162 11.04 -6.54 -6.31
N LEU A 163 11.65 -7.11 -7.34
CA LEU A 163 11.31 -8.43 -7.86
C LEU A 163 11.51 -9.54 -6.81
N ILE A 164 12.56 -9.46 -6.02
CA ILE A 164 12.84 -10.47 -4.98
C ILE A 164 11.75 -10.44 -3.91
N ILE A 165 11.38 -9.24 -3.42
CA ILE A 165 10.30 -9.08 -2.43
C ILE A 165 8.97 -9.60 -2.99
N ALA A 166 8.59 -9.19 -4.21
CA ALA A 166 7.36 -9.65 -4.85
C ALA A 166 7.33 -11.18 -4.99
N THR A 167 8.41 -11.79 -5.48
CA THR A 167 8.50 -13.24 -5.65
C THR A 167 8.45 -13.99 -4.31
N GLN A 168 9.08 -13.47 -3.25
CA GLN A 168 9.02 -14.08 -1.91
C GLN A 168 7.61 -14.03 -1.32
N LEU A 169 6.92 -12.90 -1.45
CA LEU A 169 5.53 -12.77 -1.00
C LEU A 169 4.60 -13.72 -1.78
N PHE A 170 4.80 -13.83 -3.10
CA PHE A 170 4.05 -14.76 -3.94
C PHE A 170 4.28 -16.22 -3.53
N ARG A 171 5.53 -16.61 -3.35
CA ARG A 171 5.89 -17.96 -2.93
C ARG A 171 5.28 -18.30 -1.57
N LEU A 172 5.35 -17.38 -0.60
CA LEU A 172 4.72 -17.55 0.71
C LEU A 172 3.22 -17.79 0.59
N ALA A 173 2.51 -17.02 -0.23
CA ALA A 173 1.07 -17.21 -0.44
C ALA A 173 0.74 -18.57 -1.05
N LYS A 174 1.53 -19.04 -2.03
CA LYS A 174 1.38 -20.37 -2.65
C LYS A 174 1.68 -21.50 -1.66
N ASP A 175 2.70 -21.36 -0.84
CA ASP A 175 3.05 -22.37 0.18
C ASP A 175 1.93 -22.48 1.22
N ILE A 176 1.31 -21.38 1.63
CA ILE A 176 0.17 -21.37 2.56
C ILE A 176 -1.06 -22.01 1.95
N GLU A 177 -1.37 -21.72 0.69
CA GLU A 177 -2.46 -22.37 -0.06
C GLU A 177 -2.27 -23.90 -0.07
N PHE A 178 -1.06 -24.37 -0.37
CA PHE A 178 -0.73 -25.80 -0.38
C PHE A 178 -0.87 -26.44 1.02
N PHE A 179 -0.40 -25.78 2.08
CA PHE A 179 -0.56 -26.30 3.45
C PHE A 179 -2.04 -26.32 3.88
N ALA A 180 -2.81 -25.29 3.57
CA ALA A 180 -4.23 -25.25 3.87
C ALA A 180 -4.97 -26.42 3.16
N TYR A 181 -4.71 -26.61 1.86
CA TYR A 181 -5.28 -27.73 1.11
C TYR A 181 -4.98 -29.09 1.76
N ARG A 182 -3.73 -29.36 2.17
CA ARG A 182 -3.37 -30.62 2.83
C ARG A 182 -4.10 -30.84 4.16
N LEU A 183 -4.20 -29.80 4.99
CA LEU A 183 -4.85 -29.90 6.30
C LEU A 183 -6.33 -30.21 6.19
N TYR A 184 -7.02 -29.69 5.16
CA TYR A 184 -8.45 -29.94 4.96
C TYR A 184 -8.73 -31.28 4.28
N THR A 185 -7.87 -31.74 3.37
CA THR A 185 -8.07 -33.04 2.69
C THR A 185 -7.67 -34.25 3.55
N GLU A 186 -6.74 -34.12 4.51
CA GLU A 186 -6.36 -35.20 5.45
C GLU A 186 -7.40 -35.40 6.57
N GLN A 187 -8.41 -34.54 6.73
CA GLN A 187 -9.50 -34.70 7.71
C GLN A 187 -10.70 -35.50 7.17
N GLU A 188 -10.74 -35.84 5.89
CA GLU A 188 -11.80 -36.64 5.25
C GLU A 188 -11.49 -38.15 5.17
N GLU A 189 -10.34 -38.63 5.67
CA GLU A 189 -10.00 -40.04 5.84
C GLU A 189 -10.14 -40.46 7.35
#